data_76e38e160b1915be4a6802d3cafe3ef5
#
_entry.id   76e38e160b1915be4a6802d3cafe3ef5
#
_cell.length_a   1.000
_cell.length_b   1.000
_cell.length_c   1.000
_cell.angle_alpha   90.00
_cell.angle_beta   90.00
_cell.angle_gamma   90.00
#
_symmetry.space_group_name_H-M   'P 1'
#
loop_
_entity.id
_entity.type
_entity.pdbx_description
1 polymer ?
#
loop_
_entity_poly.entity_id
_entity_poly.type
_entity_poly.pdbx_seq_one_letter_code
_entity_poly.pdbx_strand_id
1 'polypeptide(L)'
;SYLQLWGRCFDRYFNFDTDFSDRGFANNIANQLLMERAGLTPVPVVHNFYDREIDDYIDSGKYEWLALGSSQSTKFKAISDAVYRIKKRNPAIKIHWFGGSTFDWLCQLPIASCDTSSWAKAGVYGFITYWNPHEDSFNKSHRIYISGPVKPSKRNEYHFVTYPWRTELEDYLRNTFGYTYQKLCGYGDKYYMQVVNTRFYVELERRINEERRKNGIPLE
;
A
#
# COMPACT_ATOMS: atom_id res chain seq x y z
N SER A 1 1.01 -19.91 -21.33
CA SER A 1 0.39 -18.77 -20.63
C SER A 1 1.33 -17.58 -20.61
N TYR A 2 0.82 -16.38 -20.29
CA TYR A 2 1.62 -15.16 -20.19
C TYR A 2 2.79 -15.34 -19.20
N LEU A 3 2.52 -15.87 -18.00
CA LEU A 3 3.54 -16.07 -16.98
C LEU A 3 4.60 -17.13 -17.35
N GLN A 4 4.25 -18.14 -18.15
CA GLN A 4 5.25 -19.09 -18.66
C GLN A 4 6.26 -18.42 -19.59
N LEU A 5 5.84 -17.39 -20.34
CA LEU A 5 6.71 -16.65 -21.25
C LEU A 5 7.47 -15.53 -20.52
N TRP A 6 6.81 -14.80 -19.62
CA TRP A 6 7.29 -13.55 -19.06
C TRP A 6 7.51 -13.57 -17.55
N GLY A 7 7.16 -14.66 -16.84
CA GLY A 7 7.26 -14.75 -15.37
C GLY A 7 8.65 -14.42 -14.84
N ARG A 8 9.70 -14.77 -15.59
CA ARG A 8 11.11 -14.44 -15.25
C ARG A 8 11.44 -12.94 -15.28
N CYS A 9 10.57 -12.11 -15.85
CA CYS A 9 10.73 -10.65 -15.89
C CYS A 9 10.17 -9.96 -14.65
N PHE A 10 9.53 -10.71 -13.77
CA PHE A 10 8.97 -10.21 -12.52
C PHE A 10 9.75 -10.82 -11.35
N ASP A 11 10.08 -9.98 -10.36
CA ASP A 11 10.66 -10.48 -9.11
C ASP A 11 9.69 -11.42 -8.39
N ARG A 12 8.40 -11.11 -8.45
CA ARG A 12 7.31 -11.91 -7.88
C ARG A 12 6.02 -11.69 -8.64
N TYR A 13 5.16 -12.69 -8.57
CA TYR A 13 3.77 -12.62 -8.99
C TYR A 13 2.92 -13.45 -8.02
N PHE A 14 1.65 -13.15 -7.98
CA PHE A 14 0.74 -13.71 -6.99
C PHE A 14 -0.13 -14.81 -7.61
N ASN A 15 -0.74 -15.62 -6.74
CA ASN A 15 -1.73 -16.60 -7.16
C ASN A 15 -2.87 -15.93 -7.94
N PHE A 16 -3.45 -16.66 -8.87
CA PHE A 16 -4.64 -16.24 -9.59
C PHE A 16 -5.88 -16.64 -8.80
N ASP A 17 -6.27 -15.80 -7.84
CA ASP A 17 -7.44 -16.03 -7.02
C ASP A 17 -8.71 -15.63 -7.77
N THR A 18 -9.73 -16.49 -7.70
CA THR A 18 -11.02 -16.32 -8.37
C THR A 18 -12.19 -16.29 -7.41
N ASP A 19 -11.97 -16.65 -6.15
CA ASP A 19 -13.01 -16.73 -5.14
C ASP A 19 -12.58 -15.98 -3.87
N PHE A 20 -13.21 -14.84 -3.62
CA PHE A 20 -12.93 -13.97 -2.47
C PHE A 20 -13.96 -14.15 -1.33
N SER A 21 -14.78 -15.19 -1.41
CA SER A 21 -15.71 -15.55 -0.33
C SER A 21 -14.98 -16.22 0.83
N ASP A 22 -15.66 -16.31 1.98
CA ASP A 22 -15.14 -17.01 3.16
C ASP A 22 -14.87 -18.51 2.92
N ARG A 23 -15.41 -19.07 1.84
CA ARG A 23 -15.19 -20.48 1.43
C ARG A 23 -14.28 -20.61 0.23
N GLY A 24 -13.70 -19.50 -0.26
CA GLY A 24 -12.90 -19.44 -1.47
C GLY A 24 -11.55 -20.16 -1.39
N PHE A 25 -11.08 -20.49 -0.19
CA PHE A 25 -9.76 -21.08 -0.01
C PHE A 25 -9.52 -22.35 -0.84
N ALA A 26 -10.50 -23.27 -0.89
CA ALA A 26 -10.37 -24.50 -1.67
C ALA A 26 -10.16 -24.24 -3.18
N ASN A 27 -10.84 -23.25 -3.73
CA ASN A 27 -10.70 -22.86 -5.13
C ASN A 27 -9.36 -22.17 -5.38
N ASN A 28 -8.96 -21.28 -4.49
CA ASN A 28 -7.72 -20.51 -4.62
C ASN A 28 -6.47 -21.40 -4.45
N ILE A 29 -6.48 -22.36 -3.51
CA ILE A 29 -5.39 -23.33 -3.39
C ILE A 29 -5.32 -24.27 -4.60
N ALA A 30 -6.47 -24.61 -5.22
CA ALA A 30 -6.47 -25.39 -6.46
C ALA A 30 -5.79 -24.64 -7.60
N ASN A 31 -6.04 -23.33 -7.73
CA ASN A 31 -5.35 -22.45 -8.69
C ASN A 31 -3.86 -22.33 -8.39
N GLN A 32 -3.47 -22.17 -7.11
CA GLN A 32 -2.07 -22.17 -6.68
C GLN A 32 -1.35 -23.44 -7.15
N LEU A 33 -1.92 -24.61 -6.85
CA LEU A 33 -1.35 -25.90 -7.26
C LEU A 33 -1.31 -26.09 -8.78
N LEU A 34 -2.29 -25.54 -9.50
CA LEU A 34 -2.30 -25.58 -10.96
C LEU A 34 -1.14 -24.77 -11.54
N MET A 35 -0.90 -23.57 -11.00
CA MET A 35 0.23 -22.73 -11.41
C MET A 35 1.57 -23.40 -11.07
N GLU A 36 1.71 -23.97 -9.89
CA GLU A 36 2.93 -24.70 -9.47
C GLU A 36 3.22 -25.91 -10.38
N ARG A 37 2.19 -26.69 -10.73
CA ARG A 37 2.32 -27.80 -11.69
C ARG A 37 2.74 -27.34 -13.09
N ALA A 38 2.43 -26.12 -13.45
CA ALA A 38 2.89 -25.50 -14.70
C ALA A 38 4.32 -24.93 -14.63
N GLY A 39 5.04 -25.18 -13.52
CA GLY A 39 6.41 -24.71 -13.30
C GLY A 39 6.52 -23.26 -12.87
N LEU A 40 5.43 -22.67 -12.38
CA LEU A 40 5.39 -21.31 -11.85
C LEU A 40 5.56 -21.31 -10.33
N THR A 41 5.99 -20.17 -9.77
CA THR A 41 6.22 -19.97 -8.33
C THR A 41 5.40 -18.77 -7.79
N PRO A 42 4.07 -18.84 -7.86
CA PRO A 42 3.24 -17.74 -7.38
C PRO A 42 3.30 -17.60 -5.86
N VAL A 43 3.27 -16.36 -5.38
CA VAL A 43 3.07 -16.06 -3.96
C VAL A 43 1.62 -16.36 -3.60
N PRO A 44 1.34 -17.21 -2.61
CA PRO A 44 -0.03 -17.47 -2.19
C PRO A 44 -0.64 -16.27 -1.48
N VAL A 45 -1.95 -16.10 -1.64
CA VAL A 45 -2.70 -14.99 -1.06
C VAL A 45 -3.69 -15.49 -0.01
N VAL A 46 -3.64 -14.89 1.16
CA VAL A 46 -4.54 -15.16 2.29
C VAL A 46 -5.70 -14.19 2.23
N HIS A 47 -6.91 -14.72 2.17
CA HIS A 47 -8.16 -13.93 2.15
C HIS A 47 -8.92 -13.95 3.47
N ASN A 48 -8.83 -15.03 4.23
CA ASN A 48 -9.43 -15.13 5.56
C ASN A 48 -8.35 -15.22 6.65
N PHE A 49 -8.17 -14.13 7.41
CA PHE A 49 -7.13 -14.06 8.45
C PHE A 49 -7.44 -14.88 9.70
N TYR A 50 -8.70 -15.28 9.89
CA TYR A 50 -9.19 -15.97 11.09
C TYR A 50 -9.34 -17.48 10.91
N ASP A 51 -9.25 -17.96 9.66
CA ASP A 51 -9.34 -19.36 9.32
C ASP A 51 -7.96 -20.01 9.21
N ARG A 52 -7.92 -21.22 8.67
CA ARG A 52 -6.73 -22.07 8.54
C ARG A 52 -5.79 -21.66 7.40
N GLU A 53 -6.17 -20.75 6.52
CA GLU A 53 -5.39 -20.37 5.33
C GLU A 53 -3.92 -20.06 5.67
N ILE A 54 -3.69 -19.24 6.71
CA ILE A 54 -2.33 -18.89 7.16
C ILE A 54 -1.57 -20.15 7.58
N ASP A 55 -2.21 -20.99 8.41
CA ASP A 55 -1.55 -22.17 8.95
C ASP A 55 -1.28 -23.20 7.87
N ASP A 56 -2.23 -23.45 6.99
CA ASP A 56 -2.08 -24.41 5.90
C ASP A 56 -0.92 -24.04 4.94
N TYR A 57 -0.78 -22.73 4.63
CA TYR A 57 0.37 -22.28 3.84
C TYR A 57 1.70 -22.40 4.59
N ILE A 58 1.75 -22.07 5.88
CA ILE A 58 2.97 -22.20 6.70
C ILE A 58 3.36 -23.66 6.87
N ASP A 59 2.39 -24.54 7.18
CA ASP A 59 2.60 -25.96 7.43
C ASP A 59 3.08 -26.72 6.19
N SER A 60 2.75 -26.21 5.01
CA SER A 60 3.29 -26.75 3.75
C SER A 60 4.81 -26.64 3.66
N GLY A 61 5.44 -25.71 4.37
CA GLY A 61 6.88 -25.45 4.35
C GLY A 61 7.45 -24.97 3.01
N LYS A 62 6.56 -24.62 2.04
CA LYS A 62 6.97 -24.34 0.67
C LYS A 62 7.26 -22.86 0.39
N TYR A 63 6.61 -21.96 1.13
CA TYR A 63 6.51 -20.55 0.75
C TYR A 63 7.41 -19.66 1.57
N GLU A 64 8.25 -18.88 0.91
CA GLU A 64 9.05 -17.81 1.52
C GLU A 64 8.25 -16.51 1.68
N TRP A 65 7.16 -16.39 0.93
CA TRP A 65 6.30 -15.23 0.91
C TRP A 65 4.84 -15.63 1.11
N LEU A 66 4.11 -14.79 1.85
CA LEU A 66 2.65 -14.81 1.91
C LEU A 66 2.12 -13.40 1.61
N ALA A 67 1.02 -13.32 0.86
CA ALA A 67 0.33 -12.07 0.63
C ALA A 67 -0.96 -12.00 1.46
N LEU A 68 -1.26 -10.84 2.01
CA LEU A 68 -2.48 -10.58 2.78
C LEU A 68 -3.41 -9.71 1.94
N GLY A 69 -4.47 -10.30 1.39
CA GLY A 69 -5.38 -9.72 0.40
C GLY A 69 -6.84 -9.69 0.81
N SER A 70 -7.14 -9.54 2.10
CA SER A 70 -8.50 -9.59 2.62
C SER A 70 -9.16 -8.21 2.80
N SER A 71 -10.48 -8.15 2.63
CA SER A 71 -11.30 -7.02 3.09
C SER A 71 -11.20 -6.79 4.61
N GLN A 72 -10.81 -7.83 5.37
CA GLN A 72 -10.54 -7.75 6.81
C GLN A 72 -9.34 -6.84 7.13
N SER A 73 -8.42 -6.64 6.18
CA SER A 73 -7.24 -5.77 6.32
C SER A 73 -7.55 -4.28 6.49
N THR A 74 -8.81 -3.89 6.44
CA THR A 74 -9.27 -2.51 6.72
C THR A 74 -9.18 -2.12 8.20
N LYS A 75 -8.94 -3.08 9.10
CA LYS A 75 -8.82 -2.86 10.55
C LYS A 75 -7.41 -3.20 11.01
N PHE A 76 -6.77 -2.28 11.75
CA PHE A 76 -5.40 -2.49 12.27
C PHE A 76 -5.26 -3.80 13.04
N LYS A 77 -6.22 -4.10 13.92
CA LYS A 77 -6.20 -5.33 14.71
C LYS A 77 -6.15 -6.58 13.82
N ALA A 78 -6.94 -6.64 12.76
CA ALA A 78 -7.00 -7.80 11.89
C ALA A 78 -5.67 -8.03 11.15
N ILE A 79 -5.10 -6.97 10.54
CA ILE A 79 -3.81 -7.07 9.86
C ILE A 79 -2.67 -7.37 10.82
N SER A 80 -2.68 -6.75 12.00
CA SER A 80 -1.69 -6.96 13.06
C SER A 80 -1.71 -8.41 13.56
N ASP A 81 -2.89 -8.95 13.90
CA ASP A 81 -3.05 -10.33 14.34
C ASP A 81 -2.55 -11.33 13.28
N ALA A 82 -2.87 -11.10 12.01
CA ALA A 82 -2.41 -11.95 10.90
C ALA A 82 -0.88 -11.90 10.76
N VAL A 83 -0.29 -10.70 10.74
CA VAL A 83 1.17 -10.51 10.62
C VAL A 83 1.90 -11.19 11.79
N TYR A 84 1.48 -10.96 13.02
CA TYR A 84 2.14 -11.56 14.18
C TYR A 84 1.90 -13.07 14.28
N ARG A 85 0.74 -13.59 13.84
CA ARG A 85 0.51 -15.04 13.72
C ARG A 85 1.52 -15.68 12.76
N ILE A 86 1.74 -15.08 11.59
CA ILE A 86 2.72 -15.56 10.61
C ILE A 86 4.12 -15.52 11.22
N LYS A 87 4.55 -14.37 11.72
CA LYS A 87 5.90 -14.16 12.25
C LYS A 87 6.21 -15.00 13.48
N LYS A 88 5.23 -15.28 14.32
CA LYS A 88 5.39 -16.19 15.49
C LYS A 88 5.63 -17.63 15.07
N ARG A 89 4.98 -18.09 13.99
CA ARG A 89 5.12 -19.46 13.51
C ARG A 89 6.35 -19.64 12.62
N ASN A 90 6.60 -18.69 11.74
CA ASN A 90 7.79 -18.69 10.89
C ASN A 90 8.27 -17.25 10.66
N PRO A 91 9.26 -16.76 11.41
CA PRO A 91 9.77 -15.41 11.28
C PRO A 91 10.44 -15.11 9.94
N ALA A 92 10.88 -16.15 9.20
CA ALA A 92 11.53 -15.99 7.90
C ALA A 92 10.54 -15.67 6.76
N ILE A 93 9.25 -15.96 6.92
CA ILE A 93 8.26 -15.65 5.89
C ILE A 93 8.15 -14.13 5.72
N LYS A 94 8.35 -13.68 4.50
CA LYS A 94 8.14 -12.30 4.07
C LYS A 94 6.67 -12.06 3.75
N ILE A 95 6.17 -10.89 4.11
CA ILE A 95 4.75 -10.58 4.00
C ILE A 95 4.56 -9.45 3.01
N HIS A 96 3.71 -9.67 2.00
CA HIS A 96 3.16 -8.62 1.16
C HIS A 96 1.76 -8.24 1.66
N TRP A 97 1.46 -6.94 1.74
CA TRP A 97 0.13 -6.47 2.10
C TRP A 97 -0.53 -5.71 0.94
N PHE A 98 -1.56 -6.32 0.33
CA PHE A 98 -2.33 -5.70 -0.74
C PHE A 98 -3.12 -4.50 -0.25
N GLY A 99 -3.00 -3.39 -1.00
CA GLY A 99 -3.69 -2.14 -0.70
C GLY A 99 -3.18 -1.41 0.55
N GLY A 100 -2.06 -1.85 1.11
CA GLY A 100 -1.46 -1.28 2.31
C GLY A 100 -0.80 0.07 2.05
N SER A 101 -1.32 1.15 2.65
CA SER A 101 -0.75 2.48 2.49
C SER A 101 -0.82 3.35 3.76
N THR A 102 -1.21 2.75 4.88
CA THR A 102 -1.38 3.48 6.14
C THR A 102 -0.05 3.59 6.85
N PHE A 103 0.50 4.81 6.90
CA PHE A 103 1.81 5.12 7.48
C PHE A 103 1.97 4.56 8.89
N ASP A 104 1.02 4.87 9.79
CA ASP A 104 1.09 4.47 11.20
C ASP A 104 1.16 2.94 11.38
N TRP A 105 0.49 2.19 10.51
CA TRP A 105 0.46 0.72 10.59
C TRP A 105 1.74 0.12 10.02
N LEU A 106 2.20 0.64 8.89
CA LEU A 106 3.44 0.20 8.26
C LEU A 106 4.67 0.47 9.11
N CYS A 107 4.64 1.53 9.94
CA CYS A 107 5.70 1.81 10.91
C CYS A 107 5.74 0.82 12.09
N GLN A 108 4.66 0.04 12.31
CA GLN A 108 4.53 -0.86 13.45
C GLN A 108 4.62 -2.34 13.08
N LEU A 109 4.41 -2.68 11.81
CA LEU A 109 4.30 -4.08 11.37
C LEU A 109 5.50 -4.50 10.53
N PRO A 110 6.06 -5.72 10.75
CA PRO A 110 7.11 -6.30 9.92
C PRO A 110 6.54 -6.81 8.60
N ILE A 111 6.20 -5.89 7.71
CA ILE A 111 5.68 -6.13 6.36
C ILE A 111 6.81 -5.84 5.38
N ALA A 112 7.14 -6.81 4.52
CA ALA A 112 8.24 -6.72 3.57
C ALA A 112 7.91 -5.82 2.37
N SER A 113 6.66 -5.87 1.90
CA SER A 113 6.21 -5.03 0.79
C SER A 113 4.70 -4.76 0.86
N CYS A 114 4.27 -3.70 0.24
CA CYS A 114 2.86 -3.38 0.04
C CYS A 114 2.68 -2.64 -1.29
N ASP A 115 1.44 -2.58 -1.76
CA ASP A 115 1.05 -1.81 -2.92
C ASP A 115 -0.12 -0.87 -2.58
N THR A 116 -0.34 0.12 -3.41
CA THR A 116 -1.52 0.96 -3.33
C THR A 116 -1.82 1.66 -4.64
N SER A 117 -3.09 1.76 -4.98
CA SER A 117 -3.58 2.59 -6.11
C SER A 117 -3.93 4.03 -5.69
N SER A 118 -3.69 4.39 -4.42
CA SER A 118 -4.09 5.70 -3.88
C SER A 118 -3.40 6.88 -4.56
N TRP A 119 -2.17 6.71 -5.04
CA TRP A 119 -1.45 7.72 -5.80
C TRP A 119 -2.19 8.14 -7.08
N ALA A 120 -2.77 7.17 -7.80
CA ALA A 120 -3.53 7.42 -9.03
C ALA A 120 -4.92 7.94 -8.71
N LYS A 121 -5.64 7.28 -7.81
CA LYS A 121 -7.00 7.66 -7.40
C LYS A 121 -7.05 9.08 -6.86
N ALA A 122 -6.07 9.50 -6.06
CA ALA A 122 -6.00 10.84 -5.51
C ALA A 122 -6.05 11.92 -6.60
N GLY A 123 -5.23 11.80 -7.65
CA GLY A 123 -5.27 12.71 -8.78
C GLY A 123 -6.61 12.72 -9.52
N VAL A 124 -7.23 11.55 -9.69
CA VAL A 124 -8.57 11.46 -10.32
C VAL A 124 -9.64 12.18 -9.50
N TYR A 125 -9.54 12.12 -8.17
CA TYR A 125 -10.47 12.81 -7.25
C TYR A 125 -10.09 14.27 -6.96
N GLY A 126 -9.09 14.82 -7.66
CA GLY A 126 -8.73 16.23 -7.60
C GLY A 126 -7.97 16.65 -6.35
N PHE A 127 -7.18 15.76 -5.73
CA PHE A 127 -6.35 16.11 -4.59
C PHE A 127 -4.92 15.57 -4.70
N ILE A 128 -4.02 16.25 -3.99
CA ILE A 128 -2.66 15.79 -3.74
C ILE A 128 -2.50 15.43 -2.26
N THR A 129 -1.53 14.58 -1.98
CA THR A 129 -1.09 14.29 -0.62
C THR A 129 0.24 15.01 -0.36
N TYR A 130 0.32 15.70 0.76
CA TYR A 130 1.48 16.48 1.16
C TYR A 130 1.91 16.11 2.58
N TRP A 131 3.20 15.92 2.78
CA TRP A 131 3.78 15.73 4.11
C TRP A 131 4.10 17.10 4.71
N ASN A 132 3.28 17.53 5.67
CA ASN A 132 3.45 18.84 6.28
C ASN A 132 4.46 18.77 7.44
N PRO A 133 5.63 19.40 7.34
CA PRO A 133 6.63 19.39 8.42
C PRO A 133 6.15 20.05 9.71
N HIS A 134 5.18 20.96 9.63
CA HIS A 134 4.64 21.72 10.77
C HIS A 134 3.52 20.99 11.53
N GLU A 135 3.09 19.82 11.04
CA GLU A 135 2.09 19.00 11.74
C GLU A 135 2.75 18.28 12.92
N ASP A 136 2.14 18.39 14.11
CA ASP A 136 2.67 17.78 15.34
C ASP A 136 2.33 16.30 15.47
N SER A 137 1.34 15.80 14.72
CA SER A 137 0.97 14.40 14.75
C SER A 137 2.06 13.49 14.13
N PHE A 138 2.11 12.23 14.55
CA PHE A 138 3.06 11.26 14.02
C PHE A 138 2.91 11.09 12.50
N ASN A 139 1.67 11.00 12.02
CA ASN A 139 1.36 11.02 10.60
C ASN A 139 1.10 12.45 10.14
N LYS A 140 2.07 13.02 9.47
CA LYS A 140 2.04 14.42 8.99
C LYS A 140 1.42 14.58 7.60
N SER A 141 0.76 13.54 7.08
CA SER A 141 0.16 13.59 5.74
C SER A 141 -1.15 14.38 5.72
N HIS A 142 -1.19 15.40 4.88
CA HIS A 142 -2.37 16.21 4.60
C HIS A 142 -2.90 15.90 3.20
N ARG A 143 -4.22 15.84 3.07
CA ARG A 143 -4.92 15.75 1.79
C ARG A 143 -5.33 17.14 1.37
N ILE A 144 -4.83 17.60 0.23
CA ILE A 144 -5.05 18.94 -0.28
C ILE A 144 -5.88 18.88 -1.55
N TYR A 145 -7.13 19.29 -1.50
CA TYR A 145 -8.00 19.39 -2.66
C TYR A 145 -7.60 20.58 -3.53
N ILE A 146 -7.35 20.31 -4.81
CA ILE A 146 -6.86 21.31 -5.78
C ILE A 146 -8.03 21.91 -6.55
N SER A 147 -8.99 21.09 -6.98
CA SER A 147 -10.10 21.52 -7.82
C SER A 147 -11.44 21.06 -7.26
N GLY A 148 -12.47 21.84 -7.53
CA GLY A 148 -13.86 21.54 -7.18
C GLY A 148 -14.30 22.03 -5.80
N PRO A 149 -15.62 22.01 -5.55
CA PRO A 149 -16.25 22.52 -4.33
C PRO A 149 -16.16 21.52 -3.17
N VAL A 150 -15.14 20.69 -3.10
CA VAL A 150 -15.02 19.66 -2.06
C VAL A 150 -14.82 20.35 -0.71
N LYS A 151 -15.76 20.08 0.19
CA LYS A 151 -15.62 20.52 1.59
C LYS A 151 -14.79 19.48 2.33
N PRO A 152 -13.61 19.85 2.87
CA PRO A 152 -12.84 18.97 3.72
C PRO A 152 -13.69 18.47 4.90
N SER A 153 -13.67 17.17 5.15
CA SER A 153 -14.51 16.52 6.17
C SER A 153 -13.71 15.96 7.34
N LYS A 154 -12.39 15.91 7.22
CA LYS A 154 -11.47 15.36 8.22
C LYS A 154 -10.44 16.40 8.64
N ARG A 155 -9.87 16.22 9.83
CA ARG A 155 -8.86 17.12 10.40
C ARG A 155 -7.66 17.39 9.47
N ASN A 156 -7.24 16.39 8.70
CA ASN A 156 -6.09 16.48 7.79
C ASN A 156 -6.48 16.73 6.32
N GLU A 157 -7.71 17.15 6.06
CA GLU A 157 -8.22 17.50 4.73
C GLU A 157 -8.38 19.01 4.61
N TYR A 158 -7.85 19.59 3.54
CA TYR A 158 -7.84 21.02 3.30
C TYR A 158 -8.15 21.31 1.83
N HIS A 159 -8.60 22.53 1.56
CA HIS A 159 -8.63 23.07 0.20
C HIS A 159 -7.38 23.93 -0.01
N PHE A 160 -6.76 23.82 -1.18
CA PHE A 160 -5.49 24.51 -1.47
C PHE A 160 -5.55 26.02 -1.18
N VAL A 161 -6.64 26.70 -1.58
CA VAL A 161 -6.79 28.15 -1.41
C VAL A 161 -6.81 28.58 0.06
N THR A 162 -7.36 27.75 0.93
CA THR A 162 -7.49 28.03 2.38
C THR A 162 -6.49 27.23 3.23
N TYR A 163 -5.49 26.61 2.62
CA TYR A 163 -4.50 25.82 3.34
C TYR A 163 -3.61 26.72 4.22
N PRO A 164 -3.48 26.45 5.53
CA PRO A 164 -2.71 27.32 6.44
C PRO A 164 -1.24 27.48 6.05
N TRP A 165 -0.61 26.44 5.51
CA TRP A 165 0.80 26.41 5.05
C TRP A 165 0.86 26.44 3.53
N ARG A 166 0.07 27.31 2.92
CA ARG A 166 -0.04 27.39 1.45
C ARG A 166 1.28 27.80 0.81
N THR A 167 1.98 28.78 1.38
CA THR A 167 3.25 29.29 0.84
C THR A 167 4.28 28.18 0.76
N GLU A 168 4.45 27.41 1.82
CA GLU A 168 5.39 26.28 1.89
C GLU A 168 5.01 25.17 0.91
N LEU A 169 3.72 24.92 0.74
CA LEU A 169 3.23 23.96 -0.25
C LEU A 169 3.52 24.45 -1.68
N GLU A 170 3.30 25.74 -1.98
CA GLU A 170 3.63 26.33 -3.30
C GLU A 170 5.13 26.27 -3.58
N ASP A 171 5.96 26.53 -2.59
CA ASP A 171 7.43 26.41 -2.72
C ASP A 171 7.85 24.96 -2.92
N TYR A 172 7.27 24.01 -2.20
CA TYR A 172 7.50 22.58 -2.42
C TYR A 172 7.13 22.16 -3.85
N LEU A 173 5.95 22.54 -4.33
CA LEU A 173 5.50 22.20 -5.68
C LEU A 173 6.42 22.81 -6.77
N ARG A 174 6.81 24.07 -6.57
CA ARG A 174 7.69 24.79 -7.51
C ARG A 174 9.11 24.20 -7.53
N ASN A 175 9.71 23.98 -6.37
CA ASN A 175 11.07 23.54 -6.25
C ASN A 175 11.26 22.07 -6.62
N THR A 176 10.25 21.23 -6.34
CA THR A 176 10.34 19.78 -6.60
C THR A 176 9.92 19.41 -8.01
N PHE A 177 8.89 20.07 -8.56
CA PHE A 177 8.27 19.68 -9.83
C PHE A 177 8.25 20.79 -10.89
N GLY A 178 8.55 22.03 -10.53
CA GLY A 178 8.30 23.18 -11.40
C GLY A 178 6.81 23.46 -11.60
N TYR A 179 5.95 23.08 -10.65
CA TYR A 179 4.50 23.21 -10.77
C TYR A 179 3.98 24.41 -9.99
N THR A 180 2.97 25.06 -10.56
CA THR A 180 2.17 26.09 -9.90
C THR A 180 0.76 25.55 -9.62
N TYR A 181 0.00 26.24 -8.80
CA TYR A 181 -1.41 25.92 -8.57
C TYR A 181 -2.21 25.89 -9.88
N GLN A 182 -2.01 26.90 -10.77
CA GLN A 182 -2.67 26.97 -12.06
C GLN A 182 -2.39 25.73 -12.93
N LYS A 183 -1.16 25.19 -12.88
CA LYS A 183 -0.81 23.97 -13.60
C LYS A 183 -1.57 22.75 -13.07
N LEU A 184 -1.82 22.70 -11.77
CA LEU A 184 -2.59 21.60 -11.16
C LEU A 184 -4.11 21.73 -11.40
N CYS A 185 -4.61 22.91 -11.81
CA CYS A 185 -6.03 23.15 -12.15
C CYS A 185 -6.30 23.13 -13.66
N GLY A 186 -5.27 23.06 -14.50
CA GLY A 186 -5.35 23.18 -15.94
C GLY A 186 -5.56 21.88 -16.69
N TYR A 187 -5.38 21.95 -18.01
CA TYR A 187 -5.41 20.76 -18.85
C TYR A 187 -4.35 19.74 -18.41
N GLY A 188 -4.76 18.47 -18.22
CA GLY A 188 -3.88 17.42 -17.71
C GLY A 188 -3.67 17.46 -16.19
N ASP A 189 -4.49 18.20 -15.45
CA ASP A 189 -4.45 18.36 -14.00
C ASP A 189 -4.29 17.05 -13.24
N LYS A 190 -5.06 16.02 -13.61
CA LYS A 190 -5.01 14.69 -12.99
C LYS A 190 -3.63 14.06 -13.09
N TYR A 191 -2.99 14.17 -14.26
CA TYR A 191 -1.64 13.65 -14.46
C TYR A 191 -0.63 14.33 -13.55
N TYR A 192 -0.65 15.67 -13.47
CA TYR A 192 0.29 16.40 -12.60
C TYR A 192 0.05 16.11 -11.12
N MET A 193 -1.21 15.98 -10.69
CA MET A 193 -1.53 15.54 -9.33
C MET A 193 -1.05 14.10 -9.06
N GLN A 194 -1.16 13.20 -10.02
CA GLN A 194 -0.63 11.83 -9.90
C GLN A 194 0.89 11.82 -9.75
N VAL A 195 1.62 12.66 -10.49
CA VAL A 195 3.08 12.81 -10.34
C VAL A 195 3.44 13.26 -8.91
N VAL A 196 2.74 14.26 -8.37
CA VAL A 196 2.94 14.72 -6.99
C VAL A 196 2.65 13.59 -6.00
N ASN A 197 1.55 12.88 -6.17
CA ASN A 197 1.19 11.75 -5.31
C ASN A 197 2.18 10.58 -5.41
N THR A 198 2.67 10.27 -6.60
CA THR A 198 3.71 9.24 -6.76
C THR A 198 4.97 9.59 -5.96
N ARG A 199 5.43 10.82 -6.06
CA ARG A 199 6.58 11.29 -5.27
C ARG A 199 6.32 11.19 -3.77
N PHE A 200 5.11 11.55 -3.32
CA PHE A 200 4.72 11.40 -1.91
C PHE A 200 4.90 9.96 -1.43
N TYR A 201 4.43 8.95 -2.19
CA TYR A 201 4.54 7.55 -1.78
C TYR A 201 5.97 7.02 -1.80
N VAL A 202 6.81 7.46 -2.75
CA VAL A 202 8.25 7.14 -2.75
C VAL A 202 8.94 7.68 -1.49
N GLU A 203 8.61 8.90 -1.08
CA GLU A 203 9.14 9.46 0.16
C GLU A 203 8.52 8.86 1.41
N LEU A 204 7.26 8.44 1.35
CA LEU A 204 6.58 7.76 2.45
C LEU A 204 7.27 6.44 2.79
N GLU A 205 7.67 5.65 1.79
CA GLU A 205 8.46 4.43 2.00
C GLU A 205 9.75 4.72 2.78
N ARG A 206 10.50 5.74 2.38
CA ARG A 206 11.71 6.15 3.09
C ARG A 206 11.44 6.50 4.56
N ARG A 207 10.37 7.27 4.82
CA ARG A 207 9.95 7.65 6.19
C ARG A 207 9.53 6.45 7.02
N ILE A 208 8.75 5.52 6.44
CA ILE A 208 8.38 4.27 7.11
C ILE A 208 9.62 3.49 7.50
N ASN A 209 10.57 3.33 6.59
CA ASN A 209 11.81 2.60 6.85
C ASN A 209 12.68 3.27 7.92
N GLU A 210 12.71 4.60 7.99
CA GLU A 210 13.40 5.35 9.04
C GLU A 210 12.74 5.11 10.41
N GLU A 211 11.41 5.20 10.50
CA GLU A 211 10.68 4.94 11.76
C GLU A 211 10.82 3.48 12.20
N ARG A 212 10.76 2.53 11.28
CA ARG A 212 10.97 1.11 11.60
C ARG A 212 12.37 0.86 12.17
N ARG A 213 13.43 1.46 11.60
CA ARG A 213 14.79 1.36 12.14
C ARG A 213 14.88 1.91 13.56
N LYS A 214 14.27 3.08 13.84
CA LYS A 214 14.23 3.66 15.19
C LYS A 214 13.53 2.74 16.21
N ASN A 215 12.50 2.03 15.77
CA ASN A 215 11.68 1.15 16.60
C ASN A 215 12.17 -0.31 16.63
N GLY A 216 13.30 -0.63 15.99
CA GLY A 216 13.86 -1.98 15.94
C GLY A 216 13.00 -2.98 15.16
N ILE A 217 12.14 -2.50 14.24
CA ILE A 217 11.31 -3.35 13.37
C ILE A 217 12.13 -3.74 12.15
N PRO A 218 12.22 -5.04 11.79
CA PRO A 218 13.01 -5.50 10.68
C PRO A 218 12.60 -4.83 9.35
N LEU A 219 13.59 -4.45 8.55
CA LEU A 219 13.44 -4.15 7.13
C LEU A 219 13.70 -5.45 6.39
N GLU A 220 12.66 -6.04 5.79
CA GLU A 220 12.72 -7.35 5.13
C GLU A 220 12.98 -7.25 3.64
#